data_bb9b20445f610a0d8bd482e521827f3f
#
_entry.id   bb9b20445f610a0d8bd482e521827f3f
#
_cell.length_a   1.000
_cell.length_b   1.000
_cell.length_c   1.000
_cell.angle_alpha   90.00
_cell.angle_beta   90.00
_cell.angle_gamma   90.00
#
_symmetry.space_group_name_H-M   'P 1'
#
loop_
_entity.id
_entity.type
_entity.pdbx_description
1 polymer ?
#
loop_
_entity_poly.entity_id
_entity_poly.type
_entity_poly.pdbx_seq_one_letter_code
_entity_poly.pdbx_strand_id
1 'polypeptide(L)'
;MTPKTLIAIPAYNEEECIEKTICELRQIAPEFDFVVINDGSRDRTLAICKDLGCDIIDMPINCGLTVGFQTAARYAVDHGYDYMVQFDADGQHCPEYIKVLVDRAQSDGSDIVIGSRFVSVRKDKTLRMIGSRMITVLIKILTGKRIS
;
A
#
# COMPACT_ATOMS: atom_id res chain seq x y z
N MET A 1 0.66 -10.20 24.03
CA MET A 1 0.29 -10.78 22.71
C MET A 1 1.04 -10.00 21.65
N THR A 2 1.58 -10.67 20.66
CA THR A 2 2.21 -9.99 19.53
C THR A 2 1.10 -9.34 18.71
N PRO A 3 1.16 -8.04 18.38
CA PRO A 3 0.12 -7.38 17.60
C PRO A 3 -0.04 -8.01 16.22
N LYS A 4 -1.28 -8.22 15.80
CA LYS A 4 -1.61 -8.77 14.49
C LYS A 4 -1.56 -7.68 13.42
N THR A 5 -0.85 -7.93 12.34
CA THR A 5 -0.73 -6.99 11.23
C THR A 5 -1.26 -7.60 9.93
N LEU A 6 -2.09 -6.85 9.21
CA LEU A 6 -2.60 -7.18 7.89
C LEU A 6 -1.90 -6.34 6.82
N ILE A 7 -1.44 -6.97 5.75
CA ILE A 7 -1.03 -6.28 4.53
C ILE A 7 -2.23 -6.21 3.60
N ALA A 8 -2.66 -5.02 3.24
CA ALA A 8 -3.73 -4.76 2.29
C ALA A 8 -3.15 -4.43 0.92
N ILE A 9 -3.52 -5.20 -0.10
CA ILE A 9 -2.99 -5.08 -1.46
C ILE A 9 -4.13 -4.65 -2.39
N PRO A 10 -4.36 -3.33 -2.60
CA PRO A 10 -5.31 -2.88 -3.61
C PRO A 10 -4.78 -3.23 -5.01
N ALA A 11 -5.64 -3.81 -5.85
CA ALA A 11 -5.29 -4.24 -7.20
C ALA A 11 -6.41 -3.90 -8.19
N TYR A 12 -6.06 -3.26 -9.30
CA TYR A 12 -6.95 -3.00 -10.42
C TYR A 12 -6.20 -3.12 -11.74
N ASN A 13 -6.44 -4.22 -12.48
CA ASN A 13 -5.76 -4.54 -13.73
C ASN A 13 -4.22 -4.63 -13.56
N GLU A 14 -3.79 -5.47 -12.63
CA GLU A 14 -2.38 -5.67 -12.25
C GLU A 14 -1.86 -7.08 -12.67
N GLU A 15 -2.42 -7.69 -13.72
CA GLU A 15 -2.05 -9.04 -14.15
C GLU A 15 -0.56 -9.23 -14.44
N GLU A 16 0.15 -8.16 -14.82
CA GLU A 16 1.58 -8.19 -15.11
C GLU A 16 2.46 -8.24 -13.84
N CYS A 17 1.98 -7.70 -12.71
CA CYS A 17 2.77 -7.49 -11.51
C CYS A 17 2.31 -8.29 -10.30
N ILE A 18 1.02 -8.61 -10.19
CA ILE A 18 0.41 -9.15 -8.96
C ILE A 18 1.02 -10.49 -8.53
N GLU A 19 1.32 -11.39 -9.45
CA GLU A 19 1.94 -12.69 -9.13
C GLU A 19 3.30 -12.49 -8.47
N LYS A 20 4.15 -11.66 -9.08
CA LYS A 20 5.48 -11.34 -8.54
C LYS A 20 5.37 -10.71 -7.16
N THR A 21 4.48 -9.74 -6.99
CA THR A 21 4.25 -9.02 -5.73
C THR A 21 3.86 -9.98 -4.61
N ILE A 22 2.93 -10.91 -4.88
CA ILE A 22 2.50 -11.91 -3.89
C ILE A 22 3.63 -12.89 -3.54
N CYS A 23 4.37 -13.36 -4.54
CA CYS A 23 5.49 -14.27 -4.31
C CYS A 23 6.60 -13.61 -3.48
N GLU A 24 6.94 -12.35 -3.75
CA GLU A 24 7.92 -11.59 -2.98
C GLU A 24 7.45 -11.37 -1.53
N LEU A 25 6.19 -11.01 -1.32
CA LEU A 25 5.63 -10.85 0.03
C LEU A 25 5.71 -12.15 0.84
N ARG A 26 5.32 -13.28 0.25
CA ARG A 26 5.39 -14.59 0.92
C ARG A 26 6.81 -15.00 1.27
N GLN A 27 7.78 -14.59 0.47
CA GLN A 27 9.19 -14.92 0.69
C GLN A 27 9.85 -14.01 1.72
N ILE A 28 9.54 -12.70 1.69
CA ILE A 28 10.28 -11.67 2.44
C ILE A 28 9.57 -11.33 3.76
N ALA A 29 8.27 -11.39 3.78
CA ALA A 29 7.44 -11.01 4.93
C ALA A 29 6.42 -12.12 5.33
N PRO A 30 6.86 -13.39 5.48
CA PRO A 30 5.99 -14.54 5.72
C PRO A 30 5.25 -14.48 7.06
N GLU A 31 5.69 -13.65 7.98
CA GLU A 31 5.06 -13.47 9.29
C GLU A 31 3.78 -12.61 9.26
N PHE A 32 3.48 -11.95 8.15
CA PHE A 32 2.31 -11.09 8.02
C PHE A 32 1.24 -11.73 7.14
N ASP A 33 0.00 -11.67 7.61
CA ASP A 33 -1.16 -12.00 6.80
C ASP A 33 -1.38 -10.91 5.74
N PHE A 34 -1.91 -11.29 4.58
CA PHE A 34 -2.28 -10.31 3.55
C PHE A 34 -3.63 -10.63 2.92
N VAL A 35 -4.29 -9.59 2.40
CA VAL A 35 -5.52 -9.67 1.63
C VAL A 35 -5.42 -8.84 0.37
N VAL A 36 -5.83 -9.38 -0.76
CA VAL A 36 -5.93 -8.65 -2.03
C VAL A 36 -7.32 -8.04 -2.14
N ILE A 37 -7.37 -6.74 -2.40
CA ILE A 37 -8.62 -6.04 -2.69
C ILE A 37 -8.71 -5.86 -4.21
N ASN A 38 -9.40 -6.78 -4.88
CA ASN A 38 -9.63 -6.67 -6.32
C ASN A 38 -10.72 -5.63 -6.60
N ASP A 39 -10.33 -4.46 -7.09
CA ASP A 39 -11.24 -3.34 -7.36
C ASP A 39 -11.91 -3.46 -8.73
N GLY A 40 -12.59 -4.60 -8.98
CA GLY A 40 -13.33 -4.85 -10.21
C GLY A 40 -12.42 -4.95 -11.44
N SER A 41 -11.29 -5.63 -11.35
CA SER A 41 -10.38 -5.87 -12.49
C SER A 41 -11.09 -6.58 -13.64
N ARG A 42 -10.68 -6.26 -14.87
CA ARG A 42 -11.21 -6.83 -16.11
C ARG A 42 -10.22 -7.74 -16.84
N ASP A 43 -8.99 -7.77 -16.35
CA ASP A 43 -7.91 -8.63 -16.81
C ASP A 43 -7.82 -9.93 -15.98
N ARG A 44 -6.68 -10.60 -16.01
CA ARG A 44 -6.46 -11.86 -15.28
C ARG A 44 -6.09 -11.69 -13.81
N THR A 45 -6.06 -10.47 -13.26
CA THR A 45 -5.65 -10.20 -11.86
C THR A 45 -6.37 -11.10 -10.87
N LEU A 46 -7.71 -11.17 -10.94
CA LEU A 46 -8.50 -12.00 -10.03
C LEU A 46 -8.21 -13.50 -10.19
N ALA A 47 -8.04 -13.97 -11.42
CA ALA A 47 -7.74 -15.37 -11.69
C ALA A 47 -6.38 -15.77 -11.09
N ILE A 48 -5.35 -14.94 -11.32
CA ILE A 48 -4.00 -15.15 -10.77
C ILE A 48 -4.04 -15.23 -9.24
N CYS A 49 -4.73 -14.31 -8.57
CA CYS A 49 -4.84 -14.32 -7.11
C CYS A 49 -5.54 -15.59 -6.59
N LYS A 50 -6.58 -16.07 -7.28
CA LYS A 50 -7.26 -17.32 -6.94
C LYS A 50 -6.35 -18.54 -7.12
N ASP A 51 -5.63 -18.61 -8.22
CA ASP A 51 -4.68 -19.68 -8.53
C ASP A 51 -3.54 -19.75 -7.49
N LEU A 52 -3.14 -18.60 -6.97
CA LEU A 52 -2.15 -18.48 -5.89
C LEU A 52 -2.72 -18.79 -4.49
N GLY A 53 -4.03 -19.01 -4.36
CA GLY A 53 -4.69 -19.28 -3.07
C GLY A 53 -4.58 -18.10 -2.09
N CYS A 54 -4.79 -16.89 -2.59
CA CYS A 54 -4.80 -15.68 -1.75
C CYS A 54 -6.15 -15.46 -1.09
N ASP A 55 -6.17 -14.79 0.05
CA ASP A 55 -7.38 -14.17 0.56
C ASP A 55 -7.72 -12.95 -0.30
N ILE A 56 -8.95 -12.90 -0.81
CA ILE A 56 -9.37 -11.88 -1.78
C ILE A 56 -10.71 -11.30 -1.38
N ILE A 57 -10.79 -9.97 -1.41
CA ILE A 57 -12.07 -9.25 -1.44
C ILE A 57 -12.30 -8.81 -2.88
N ASP A 58 -13.27 -9.45 -3.54
CA ASP A 58 -13.59 -9.19 -4.94
C ASP A 58 -14.74 -8.19 -5.05
N MET A 59 -14.42 -6.97 -5.45
CA MET A 59 -15.41 -5.90 -5.61
C MET A 59 -16.06 -6.00 -7.00
N PRO A 60 -17.39 -5.87 -7.10
CA PRO A 60 -18.11 -6.11 -8.35
C PRO A 60 -17.82 -5.05 -9.43
N ILE A 61 -17.36 -3.87 -9.04
CA ILE A 61 -17.04 -2.74 -9.93
C ILE A 61 -15.82 -1.99 -9.38
N ASN A 62 -15.13 -1.26 -10.25
CA ASN A 62 -14.08 -0.36 -9.82
C ASN A 62 -14.69 0.83 -9.05
N CYS A 63 -14.34 0.94 -7.78
CA CYS A 63 -14.75 1.99 -6.86
C CYS A 63 -13.63 2.97 -6.51
N GLY A 64 -12.41 2.67 -6.95
CA GLY A 64 -11.21 3.47 -6.72
C GLY A 64 -10.51 3.21 -5.40
N LEU A 65 -9.26 3.67 -5.33
CA LEU A 65 -8.33 3.40 -4.23
C LEU A 65 -8.90 3.70 -2.84
N THR A 66 -9.65 4.79 -2.70
CA THR A 66 -10.24 5.18 -1.40
C THR A 66 -11.21 4.14 -0.87
N VAL A 67 -12.09 3.62 -1.72
CA VAL A 67 -13.05 2.58 -1.32
C VAL A 67 -12.34 1.27 -1.04
N GLY A 68 -11.36 0.92 -1.86
CA GLY A 68 -10.50 -0.24 -1.62
C GLY A 68 -9.80 -0.17 -0.25
N PHE A 69 -9.22 0.98 0.08
CA PHE A 69 -8.59 1.21 1.39
C PHE A 69 -9.59 1.09 2.55
N GLN A 70 -10.79 1.70 2.44
CA GLN A 70 -11.82 1.58 3.45
C GLN A 70 -12.30 0.14 3.62
N THR A 71 -12.43 -0.60 2.54
CA THR A 71 -12.79 -2.03 2.54
C THR A 71 -11.74 -2.85 3.28
N ALA A 72 -10.46 -2.61 3.00
CA ALA A 72 -9.35 -3.27 3.68
C ALA A 72 -9.33 -2.93 5.18
N ALA A 73 -9.52 -1.67 5.55
CA ALA A 73 -9.57 -1.23 6.95
C ALA A 73 -10.73 -1.89 7.69
N ARG A 74 -11.90 -2.00 7.07
CA ARG A 74 -13.04 -2.70 7.64
C ARG A 74 -12.74 -4.19 7.84
N TYR A 75 -12.16 -4.83 6.84
CA TYR A 75 -11.73 -6.23 6.93
C TYR A 75 -10.74 -6.43 8.08
N ALA A 76 -9.75 -5.54 8.24
CA ALA A 76 -8.77 -5.61 9.31
C ALA A 76 -9.45 -5.56 10.70
N VAL A 77 -10.38 -4.63 10.90
CA VAL A 77 -11.14 -4.51 12.16
C VAL A 77 -12.00 -5.75 12.42
N ASP A 78 -12.74 -6.22 11.42
CA ASP A 78 -13.65 -7.36 11.56
C ASP A 78 -12.91 -8.68 11.85
N HIS A 79 -11.61 -8.79 11.47
CA HIS A 79 -10.75 -9.96 11.70
C HIS A 79 -9.76 -9.78 12.86
N GLY A 80 -9.87 -8.67 13.62
CA GLY A 80 -9.09 -8.43 14.84
C GLY A 80 -7.61 -8.16 14.59
N TYR A 81 -7.28 -7.46 13.50
CA TYR A 81 -5.93 -6.95 13.27
C TYR A 81 -5.73 -5.63 14.01
N ASP A 82 -4.56 -5.46 14.62
CA ASP A 82 -4.17 -4.25 15.35
C ASP A 82 -3.56 -3.20 14.43
N TYR A 83 -2.91 -3.63 13.35
CA TYR A 83 -2.27 -2.78 12.34
C TYR A 83 -2.65 -3.19 10.93
N MET A 84 -2.70 -2.22 10.04
CA MET A 84 -2.85 -2.45 8.60
C MET A 84 -1.76 -1.70 7.83
N VAL A 85 -1.09 -2.38 6.91
CA VAL A 85 -0.11 -1.81 5.99
C VAL A 85 -0.70 -1.82 4.59
N GLN A 86 -0.78 -0.67 3.93
CA GLN A 86 -1.09 -0.62 2.49
C GLN A 86 0.18 -0.94 1.69
N PHE A 87 0.06 -1.86 0.75
CA PHE A 87 1.14 -2.29 -0.12
C PHE A 87 0.61 -2.40 -1.55
N ASP A 88 1.06 -1.52 -2.46
CA ASP A 88 0.53 -1.46 -3.82
C ASP A 88 1.03 -2.65 -4.67
N ALA A 89 0.16 -3.13 -5.56
CA ALA A 89 0.42 -4.29 -6.41
C ALA A 89 1.37 -4.02 -7.59
N ASP A 90 1.76 -2.77 -7.83
CA ASP A 90 2.51 -2.29 -9.00
C ASP A 90 4.02 -2.63 -8.98
N GLY A 91 4.49 -3.35 -7.95
CA GLY A 91 5.89 -3.74 -7.78
C GLY A 91 6.84 -2.59 -7.45
N GLN A 92 6.34 -1.41 -7.09
CA GLN A 92 7.19 -0.26 -6.71
C GLN A 92 7.50 -0.22 -5.21
N HIS A 93 6.84 -1.03 -4.40
CA HIS A 93 7.06 -1.14 -2.97
C HIS A 93 8.03 -2.27 -2.66
N CYS A 94 8.85 -2.09 -1.63
CA CYS A 94 9.81 -3.09 -1.17
C CYS A 94 9.29 -3.76 0.10
N PRO A 95 9.02 -5.07 0.09
CA PRO A 95 8.46 -5.79 1.24
C PRO A 95 9.32 -5.71 2.51
N GLU A 96 10.64 -5.55 2.37
CA GLU A 96 11.59 -5.43 3.49
C GLU A 96 11.27 -4.28 4.44
N TYR A 97 10.59 -3.24 3.96
CA TYR A 97 10.23 -2.09 4.78
C TYR A 97 8.96 -2.30 5.61
N ILE A 98 8.15 -3.31 5.33
CA ILE A 98 6.90 -3.56 6.05
C ILE A 98 7.18 -3.71 7.54
N LYS A 99 8.12 -4.60 7.89
CA LYS A 99 8.49 -4.82 9.28
C LYS A 99 9.00 -3.54 9.95
N VAL A 100 9.80 -2.75 9.27
CA VAL A 100 10.34 -1.48 9.80
C VAL A 100 9.22 -0.50 10.11
N LEU A 101 8.20 -0.39 9.23
CA LEU A 101 7.05 0.49 9.45
C LEU A 101 6.21 0.03 10.65
N VAL A 102 5.97 -1.28 10.76
CA VAL A 102 5.21 -1.88 11.86
C VAL A 102 5.95 -1.69 13.19
N ASP A 103 7.24 -2.03 13.24
CA ASP A 103 8.08 -1.85 14.44
C ASP A 103 8.09 -0.36 14.87
N ARG A 104 8.09 0.56 13.90
CA ARG A 104 8.05 2.00 14.18
C ARG A 104 6.72 2.41 14.78
N ALA A 105 5.59 1.98 14.21
CA ALA A 105 4.27 2.27 14.76
C ALA A 105 4.14 1.78 16.21
N GLN A 106 4.64 0.57 16.48
CA GLN A 106 4.60 -0.03 17.82
C GLN A 106 5.49 0.71 18.82
N SER A 107 6.71 1.10 18.41
CA SER A 107 7.66 1.75 19.32
C SER A 107 7.27 3.16 19.71
N ASP A 108 6.69 3.91 18.78
CA ASP A 108 6.33 5.32 18.99
C ASP A 108 4.88 5.50 19.46
N GLY A 109 4.05 4.44 19.39
CA GLY A 109 2.61 4.54 19.60
C GLY A 109 1.93 5.45 18.56
N SER A 110 2.49 5.49 17.34
CA SER A 110 1.97 6.33 16.27
C SER A 110 0.74 5.69 15.63
N ASP A 111 -0.33 6.47 15.42
CA ASP A 111 -1.53 6.01 14.71
C ASP A 111 -1.28 5.77 13.21
N ILE A 112 -0.35 6.54 12.61
CA ILE A 112 0.00 6.45 11.19
C ILE A 112 1.51 6.60 11.01
N VAL A 113 2.12 5.67 10.27
CA VAL A 113 3.52 5.72 9.83
C VAL A 113 3.58 5.72 8.31
N ILE A 114 4.26 6.70 7.72
CA ILE A 114 4.39 6.82 6.27
C ILE A 114 5.85 6.61 5.88
N GLY A 115 6.07 5.60 5.03
CA GLY A 115 7.37 5.34 4.41
C GLY A 115 7.70 6.43 3.37
N SER A 116 8.84 7.10 3.52
CA SER A 116 9.29 8.09 2.55
C SER A 116 10.56 7.64 1.85
N ARG A 117 10.53 7.58 0.52
CA ARG A 117 11.73 7.31 -0.31
C ARG A 117 12.80 8.39 -0.21
N PHE A 118 12.48 9.55 0.37
CA PHE A 118 13.32 10.74 0.31
C PHE A 118 13.98 11.12 1.64
N VAL A 119 13.77 10.34 2.70
CA VAL A 119 14.37 10.66 4.02
C VAL A 119 15.90 10.53 3.99
N SER A 120 16.44 9.59 3.23
CA SER A 120 17.88 9.28 3.19
C SER A 120 18.55 9.49 1.82
N VAL A 121 17.82 9.82 0.76
CA VAL A 121 18.36 9.96 -0.58
C VAL A 121 18.40 11.44 -1.00
N ARG A 122 19.58 11.92 -1.39
CA ARG A 122 19.75 13.26 -2.00
C ARG A 122 18.89 13.32 -3.26
N LYS A 123 17.92 14.23 -3.28
CA LYS A 123 16.96 14.38 -4.40
C LYS A 123 17.69 14.62 -5.71
N ASP A 124 17.68 13.65 -6.61
CA ASP A 124 18.15 13.85 -7.98
C ASP A 124 17.29 14.89 -8.71
N LYS A 125 17.97 15.78 -9.47
CA LYS A 125 17.30 16.88 -10.20
C LYS A 125 16.62 16.37 -11.46
N THR A 126 15.55 15.61 -11.32
CA THR A 126 14.75 15.12 -12.45
C THR A 126 13.66 16.14 -12.82
N LEU A 127 13.30 16.23 -14.12
CA LEU A 127 12.21 17.10 -14.62
C LEU A 127 10.89 16.92 -13.83
N ARG A 128 10.60 15.70 -13.37
CA ARG A 128 9.46 15.37 -12.52
C ARG A 128 9.50 16.11 -11.16
N MET A 129 10.69 16.39 -10.62
CA MET A 129 10.84 17.13 -9.37
C MET A 129 10.69 18.64 -9.56
N ILE A 130 11.00 19.15 -10.75
CA ILE A 130 10.73 20.56 -11.09
C ILE A 130 9.22 20.78 -11.12
N GLY A 131 8.46 19.86 -11.75
CA GLY A 131 7.00 19.88 -11.76
C GLY A 131 6.38 19.82 -10.34
N SER A 132 6.86 18.90 -9.50
CA SER A 132 6.41 18.79 -8.11
C SER A 132 6.69 20.07 -7.30
N ARG A 133 7.86 20.69 -7.47
CA ARG A 133 8.19 21.98 -6.82
C ARG A 133 7.30 23.12 -7.30
N MET A 134 6.99 23.18 -8.58
CA MET A 134 6.06 24.20 -9.13
C MET A 134 4.67 24.05 -8.49
N ILE A 135 4.16 22.81 -8.38
CA ILE A 135 2.87 22.54 -7.73
C ILE A 135 2.91 22.96 -6.26
N THR A 136 3.96 22.62 -5.52
CA THR A 136 4.12 23.00 -4.11
C THR A 136 4.13 24.51 -3.93
N VAL A 137 4.83 25.23 -4.81
CA VAL A 137 4.86 26.71 -4.80
C VAL A 137 3.48 27.29 -5.13
N LEU A 138 2.79 26.75 -6.14
CA LEU A 138 1.46 27.17 -6.51
C LEU A 138 0.45 26.98 -5.36
N ILE A 139 0.47 25.82 -4.71
CA ILE A 139 -0.38 25.55 -3.55
C ILE A 139 -0.08 26.53 -2.42
N LYS A 140 1.21 26.83 -2.15
CA LYS A 140 1.60 27.79 -1.12
C LYS A 140 1.06 29.20 -1.44
N ILE A 141 1.10 29.62 -2.72
CA ILE A 141 0.58 30.93 -3.13
C ILE A 141 -0.95 30.98 -2.96
N LEU A 142 -1.65 29.89 -3.36
CA LEU A 142 -3.12 29.85 -3.33
C LEU A 142 -3.70 29.63 -1.93
N THR A 143 -3.01 28.88 -1.07
CA THR A 143 -3.56 28.48 0.23
C THR A 143 -2.87 29.10 1.44
N GLY A 144 -1.71 29.76 1.24
CA GLY A 144 -0.86 30.27 2.32
C GLY A 144 -0.18 29.18 3.17
N LYS A 145 -0.47 27.89 2.91
CA LYS A 145 0.07 26.73 3.66
C LYS A 145 1.30 26.15 2.99
N ARG A 146 2.29 25.76 3.79
CA ARG A 146 3.49 25.07 3.30
C ARG A 146 3.26 23.56 3.39
N ILE A 147 3.33 22.90 2.24
CA ILE A 147 3.35 21.44 2.16
C ILE A 147 4.81 21.01 2.07
N SER A 148 5.22 20.13 2.96
CA SER A 148 6.59 19.56 3.01
C SER A 148 6.70 18.34 2.12
#